data_f415d34563660a859ad7bf667df10ab0
#
_entry.id   f415d34563660a859ad7bf667df10ab0
#
_cell.length_a   1.000
_cell.length_b   1.000
_cell.length_c   1.000
_cell.angle_alpha   90.00
_cell.angle_beta   90.00
_cell.angle_gamma   90.00
#
_symmetry.space_group_name_H-M   'P 1'
#
loop_
_entity.id
_entity.type
_entity.pdbx_description
1 polymer ?
#
loop_
_entity_poly.entity_id
_entity_poly.type
_entity_poly.pdbx_seq_one_letter_code
_entity_poly.pdbx_strand_id
1 'polypeptide(L)'
;MNLFNVYPVNPISIVRAQGSTVWDAAGNAYLDLYGGHAVISLGHGHPNYVEAITNQLHAIGFYSNSVEIPIQQRLGELLGEVSGKKDFQLFLCNSGAEANENALKLASF
;
A
#
# COMPACT_ATOMS: atom_id res chain seq x y z
N MET A 1 -1.45 -18.26 -20.14
CA MET A 1 -0.10 -18.17 -19.57
C MET A 1 -0.16 -18.56 -18.10
N ASN A 2 0.82 -19.28 -17.60
CA ASN A 2 0.94 -19.57 -16.17
C ASN A 2 1.80 -18.47 -15.53
N LEU A 3 1.57 -18.23 -14.21
CA LEU A 3 2.44 -17.34 -13.43
C LEU A 3 3.85 -17.96 -13.33
N PHE A 4 4.87 -17.10 -13.37
CA PHE A 4 6.23 -17.54 -13.14
C PHE A 4 6.42 -17.94 -11.67
N ASN A 5 6.96 -19.13 -11.45
CA ASN A 5 7.11 -19.68 -10.10
C ASN A 5 8.42 -19.17 -9.46
N VAL A 6 8.33 -18.07 -8.75
CA VAL A 6 9.49 -17.39 -8.12
C VAL A 6 9.84 -17.99 -6.76
N TYR A 7 8.83 -18.41 -5.99
CA TYR A 7 8.96 -18.97 -4.64
C TYR A 7 7.79 -19.94 -4.36
N PRO A 8 7.95 -20.86 -3.40
CA PRO A 8 6.87 -21.76 -3.02
C PRO A 8 5.68 -20.98 -2.46
N VAL A 9 4.49 -21.26 -2.98
CA VAL A 9 3.24 -20.66 -2.56
C VAL A 9 2.49 -21.63 -1.65
N ASN A 10 1.94 -21.16 -0.54
CA ASN A 10 1.07 -21.95 0.31
C ASN A 10 -0.22 -22.30 -0.46
N PRO A 11 -0.67 -23.57 -0.50
CA PRO A 11 -1.82 -23.99 -1.29
C PRO A 11 -3.19 -23.60 -0.67
N ILE A 12 -3.31 -22.39 -0.14
CA ILE A 12 -4.55 -21.83 0.39
C ILE A 12 -5.01 -20.70 -0.54
N SER A 13 -6.19 -20.82 -1.12
CA SER A 13 -6.79 -19.80 -1.99
C SER A 13 -7.67 -18.85 -1.17
N ILE A 14 -7.13 -17.74 -0.72
CA ILE A 14 -7.91 -16.70 -0.03
C ILE A 14 -8.73 -15.93 -1.06
N VAL A 15 -10.04 -15.86 -0.86
CA VAL A 15 -11.00 -15.24 -1.80
C VAL A 15 -11.82 -14.10 -1.19
N ARG A 16 -11.81 -13.98 0.14
CA ARG A 16 -12.55 -12.93 0.85
C ARG A 16 -11.83 -12.56 2.14
N ALA A 17 -11.93 -11.30 2.53
CA ALA A 17 -11.37 -10.79 3.77
C ALA A 17 -12.22 -9.67 4.37
N GLN A 18 -12.27 -9.56 5.69
CA GLN A 18 -12.93 -8.48 6.42
C GLN A 18 -12.32 -8.34 7.83
N GLY A 19 -11.93 -7.13 8.20
CA GLY A 19 -11.24 -6.88 9.48
C GLY A 19 -9.98 -7.76 9.59
N SER A 20 -9.90 -8.60 10.61
CA SER A 20 -8.79 -9.54 10.82
C SER A 20 -9.14 -10.98 10.40
N THR A 21 -10.19 -11.18 9.62
CA THR A 21 -10.61 -12.52 9.18
C THR A 21 -10.48 -12.65 7.67
N VAL A 22 -9.93 -13.75 7.21
CA VAL A 22 -9.87 -14.13 5.80
C VAL A 22 -10.55 -15.46 5.59
N TRP A 23 -11.07 -15.71 4.37
CA TRP A 23 -11.74 -16.96 4.00
C TRP A 23 -11.15 -17.53 2.73
N ASP A 24 -10.96 -18.83 2.73
CA ASP A 24 -10.56 -19.57 1.54
C ASP A 24 -11.73 -19.88 0.59
N ALA A 25 -11.42 -20.45 -0.56
CA ALA A 25 -12.40 -20.86 -1.55
C ALA A 25 -13.34 -21.97 -1.08
N ALA A 26 -12.97 -22.75 -0.06
CA ALA A 26 -13.81 -23.77 0.56
C ALA A 26 -14.71 -23.20 1.67
N GLY A 27 -14.58 -21.91 2.01
CA GLY A 27 -15.38 -21.23 3.03
C GLY A 27 -14.80 -21.30 4.44
N ASN A 28 -13.62 -21.88 4.62
CA ASN A 28 -12.96 -21.91 5.94
C ASN A 28 -12.50 -20.49 6.32
N ALA A 29 -12.73 -20.13 7.58
CA ALA A 29 -12.31 -18.85 8.14
C ALA A 29 -10.97 -18.99 8.88
N TYR A 30 -10.10 -17.99 8.72
CA TYR A 30 -8.80 -17.91 9.37
C TYR A 30 -8.62 -16.53 10.00
N LEU A 31 -8.01 -16.50 11.19
CA LEU A 31 -7.55 -15.24 11.78
C LEU A 31 -6.27 -14.80 11.08
N ASP A 32 -6.33 -13.64 10.44
CA ASP A 32 -5.20 -13.06 9.74
C ASP A 32 -4.31 -12.23 10.69
N LEU A 33 -3.28 -12.85 11.22
CA LEU A 33 -2.23 -12.21 12.01
C LEU A 33 -1.04 -11.74 11.14
N TYR A 34 -1.08 -12.01 9.84
CA TYR A 34 -0.03 -11.68 8.91
C TYR A 34 -0.26 -10.35 8.17
N GLY A 35 -1.54 -10.05 7.87
CA GLY A 35 -1.95 -8.80 7.21
C GLY A 35 -1.25 -8.55 5.87
N GLY A 36 -0.89 -9.60 5.11
CA GLY A 36 -0.19 -9.46 3.84
C GLY A 36 1.14 -8.70 3.97
N HIS A 37 2.11 -9.23 4.72
CA HIS A 37 3.36 -8.56 5.11
C HIS A 37 3.14 -7.26 5.92
N ALA A 38 2.15 -7.25 6.80
CA ALA A 38 1.76 -6.11 7.62
C ALA A 38 1.28 -4.86 6.82
N VAL A 39 0.89 -5.05 5.56
CA VAL A 39 0.41 -3.95 4.70
C VAL A 39 -1.01 -3.51 5.09
N ILE A 40 -1.86 -4.46 5.51
CA ILE A 40 -3.27 -4.21 5.87
C ILE A 40 -3.39 -3.80 7.34
N SER A 41 -2.80 -2.69 7.71
CA SER A 41 -2.75 -2.21 9.10
C SER A 41 -4.10 -1.76 9.67
N LEU A 42 -5.05 -1.37 8.80
CA LEU A 42 -6.41 -0.96 9.20
C LEU A 42 -7.41 -2.12 9.26
N GLY A 43 -6.98 -3.33 8.88
CA GLY A 43 -7.87 -4.45 8.62
C GLY A 43 -8.46 -4.44 7.21
N HIS A 44 -8.84 -5.62 6.75
CA HIS A 44 -9.41 -5.80 5.41
C HIS A 44 -10.78 -5.11 5.27
N GLY A 45 -10.99 -4.41 4.16
CA GLY A 45 -12.27 -3.82 3.82
C GLY A 45 -12.72 -2.70 4.78
N HIS A 46 -11.78 -1.99 5.42
CA HIS A 46 -12.14 -0.86 6.28
C HIS A 46 -12.97 0.18 5.51
N PRO A 47 -14.19 0.56 5.98
CA PRO A 47 -15.12 1.37 5.18
C PRO A 47 -14.55 2.71 4.74
N ASN A 48 -13.90 3.45 5.62
CA ASN A 48 -13.32 4.75 5.26
C ASN A 48 -12.18 4.62 4.23
N TYR A 49 -11.41 3.53 4.29
CA TYR A 49 -10.36 3.25 3.31
C TYR A 49 -10.96 2.94 1.93
N VAL A 50 -11.96 2.07 1.90
CA VAL A 50 -12.67 1.71 0.65
C VAL A 50 -13.32 2.93 0.03
N GLU A 51 -14.00 3.75 0.83
CA GLU A 51 -14.64 4.99 0.38
C GLU A 51 -13.62 5.97 -0.20
N ALA A 52 -12.52 6.23 0.52
CA ALA A 52 -11.49 7.17 0.08
C ALA A 52 -10.87 6.76 -1.26
N ILE A 53 -10.53 5.47 -1.42
CA ILE A 53 -9.98 4.94 -2.68
C ILE A 53 -11.00 5.01 -3.81
N THR A 54 -12.26 4.63 -3.53
CA THR A 54 -13.34 4.68 -4.53
C THR A 54 -13.58 6.11 -5.02
N ASN A 55 -13.66 7.07 -4.11
CA ASN A 55 -13.85 8.48 -4.45
C ASN A 55 -12.67 9.03 -5.28
N GLN A 56 -11.44 8.67 -4.90
CA GLN A 56 -10.25 9.07 -5.65
C GLN A 56 -10.22 8.47 -7.06
N LEU A 57 -10.61 7.20 -7.23
CA LEU A 57 -10.68 6.55 -8.54
C LEU A 57 -11.76 7.17 -9.44
N HIS A 58 -12.89 7.60 -8.88
CA HIS A 58 -13.91 8.35 -9.63
C HIS A 58 -13.44 9.74 -10.05
N ALA A 59 -12.61 10.39 -9.25
CA ALA A 59 -12.07 11.71 -9.57
C ALA A 59 -10.91 11.59 -10.58
N ILE A 60 -9.87 10.86 -10.20
CA ILE A 60 -8.71 10.57 -11.05
C ILE A 60 -7.90 9.41 -10.43
N GLY A 61 -7.78 8.30 -11.17
CA GLY A 61 -7.04 7.12 -10.72
C GLY A 61 -5.53 7.21 -10.94
N PHE A 62 -5.10 7.92 -12.00
CA PHE A 62 -3.69 8.09 -12.33
C PHE A 62 -3.47 9.34 -13.20
N TYR A 63 -2.34 9.99 -12.98
CA TYR A 63 -1.78 10.97 -13.91
C TYR A 63 -0.24 11.00 -13.79
N SER A 64 0.40 11.67 -14.76
CA SER A 64 1.87 11.78 -14.84
C SER A 64 2.45 12.66 -13.72
N ASN A 65 3.64 12.31 -13.24
CA ASN A 65 4.43 13.14 -12.31
C ASN A 65 4.96 14.45 -12.97
N SER A 66 4.63 14.71 -14.22
CA SER A 66 4.97 15.97 -14.89
C SER A 66 4.09 17.15 -14.49
N VAL A 67 3.06 16.91 -13.67
CA VAL A 67 2.15 17.93 -13.15
C VAL A 67 1.98 17.77 -11.64
N GLU A 68 1.54 18.83 -10.99
CA GLU A 68 1.23 18.80 -9.57
C GLU A 68 0.02 17.90 -9.29
N ILE A 69 0.13 17.07 -8.26
CA ILE A 69 -0.93 16.19 -7.78
C ILE A 69 -1.24 16.57 -6.32
N PRO A 70 -2.35 17.28 -6.07
CA PRO A 70 -2.62 17.86 -4.74
C PRO A 70 -2.64 16.84 -3.59
N ILE A 71 -3.10 15.62 -3.85
CA ILE A 71 -3.15 14.58 -2.81
C ILE A 71 -1.74 14.12 -2.38
N GLN A 72 -0.74 14.18 -3.26
CA GLN A 72 0.65 13.89 -2.89
C GLN A 72 1.23 14.96 -1.98
N GLN A 73 0.95 16.22 -2.28
CA GLN A 73 1.35 17.35 -1.44
C GLN A 73 0.71 17.25 -0.05
N ARG A 74 -0.59 16.99 -0.01
CA ARG A 74 -1.33 16.78 1.26
C ARG A 74 -0.77 15.63 2.08
N LEU A 75 -0.36 14.52 1.44
CA LEU A 75 0.32 13.41 2.12
C LEU A 75 1.64 13.85 2.75
N GLY A 76 2.45 14.61 2.00
CA GLY A 76 3.74 15.14 2.51
C GLY A 76 3.55 16.00 3.75
N GLU A 77 2.60 16.94 3.72
CA GLU A 77 2.25 17.79 4.85
C GLU A 77 1.84 16.97 6.08
N LEU A 78 0.90 16.02 5.89
CA LEU A 78 0.40 15.17 6.97
C LEU A 78 1.50 14.31 7.58
N LEU A 79 2.35 13.71 6.78
CA LEU A 79 3.48 12.92 7.26
C LEU A 79 4.49 13.78 8.03
N GLY A 80 4.76 15.00 7.56
CA GLY A 80 5.58 15.96 8.27
C GLY A 80 5.00 16.34 9.64
N GLU A 81 3.69 16.53 9.71
CA GLU A 81 2.97 16.85 10.96
C GLU A 81 3.04 15.69 11.97
N VAL A 82 2.64 14.47 11.55
CA VAL A 82 2.54 13.34 12.49
C VAL A 82 3.90 12.78 12.91
N SER A 83 4.94 12.92 12.07
CA SER A 83 6.31 12.49 12.40
C SER A 83 7.11 13.55 13.16
N GLY A 84 6.66 14.81 13.17
CA GLY A 84 7.43 15.94 13.68
C GLY A 84 8.62 16.33 12.79
N LYS A 85 8.67 15.85 11.55
CA LYS A 85 9.77 16.07 10.58
C LYS A 85 9.33 16.98 9.44
N LYS A 86 8.83 18.17 9.77
CA LYS A 86 8.28 19.13 8.80
C LYS A 86 9.30 19.63 7.76
N ASP A 87 10.59 19.61 8.11
CA ASP A 87 11.68 20.06 7.23
C ASP A 87 12.18 18.95 6.28
N PHE A 88 11.63 17.72 6.38
CA PHE A 88 12.00 16.62 5.50
C PHE A 88 11.22 16.69 4.20
N GLN A 89 11.84 16.22 3.12
CA GLN A 89 11.19 16.08 1.83
C GLN A 89 10.74 14.64 1.63
N LEU A 90 9.54 14.45 1.07
CA LEU A 90 8.95 13.15 0.78
C LEU A 90 9.26 12.74 -0.67
N PHE A 91 9.85 11.56 -0.83
CA PHE A 91 9.96 10.89 -2.12
C PHE A 91 8.99 9.70 -2.16
N LEU A 92 8.09 9.69 -3.14
CA LEU A 92 7.12 8.62 -3.34
C LEU A 92 7.62 7.64 -4.41
N CYS A 93 7.56 6.35 -4.10
CA CYS A 93 7.94 5.26 -5.01
C CYS A 93 7.03 4.04 -4.80
N ASN A 94 7.16 3.01 -5.64
CA ASN A 94 6.25 1.88 -5.63
C ASN A 94 6.74 0.69 -4.77
N SER A 95 8.00 0.69 -4.35
CA SER A 95 8.59 -0.44 -3.62
C SER A 95 9.70 -0.02 -2.67
N GLY A 96 9.96 -0.86 -1.67
CA GLY A 96 11.10 -0.68 -0.76
C GLY A 96 12.46 -0.77 -1.48
N ALA A 97 12.55 -1.53 -2.58
CA ALA A 97 13.76 -1.60 -3.39
C ALA A 97 14.06 -0.25 -4.05
N GLU A 98 13.06 0.40 -4.63
CA GLU A 98 13.19 1.74 -5.20
C GLU A 98 13.56 2.79 -4.14
N ALA A 99 12.94 2.71 -2.95
CA ALA A 99 13.25 3.59 -1.84
C ALA A 99 14.72 3.45 -1.41
N ASN A 100 15.20 2.23 -1.24
CA ASN A 100 16.60 1.94 -0.87
C ASN A 100 17.57 2.38 -1.96
N GLU A 101 17.28 2.12 -3.23
CA GLU A 101 18.12 2.56 -4.35
C GLU A 101 18.26 4.09 -4.38
N ASN A 102 17.15 4.82 -4.21
CA ASN A 102 17.20 6.27 -4.18
C ASN A 102 17.94 6.80 -2.94
N ALA A 103 17.76 6.19 -1.77
CA ALA A 103 18.50 6.55 -0.57
C ALA A 103 20.02 6.37 -0.76
N LEU A 104 20.45 5.26 -1.36
CA LEU A 104 21.85 5.01 -1.66
C LEU A 104 22.42 6.00 -2.69
N LYS A 105 21.65 6.34 -3.72
CA LYS A 105 22.03 7.38 -4.68
C LYS A 105 22.24 8.73 -4.01
N LEU A 106 21.28 9.17 -3.18
CA LEU A 106 21.41 10.42 -2.44
C LEU A 106 22.62 10.46 -1.50
N ALA A 107 22.94 9.33 -0.87
CA ALA A 107 24.10 9.22 0.02
C ALA A 107 25.45 9.18 -0.74
N SER A 108 25.46 8.98 -2.05
CA SER A 108 26.64 8.89 -2.88
C SER A 108 27.05 10.23 -3.55
N PHE A 109 26.26 11.28 -3.37
CA PHE A 109 26.58 12.65 -3.77
C PHE A 109 27.09 13.46 -2.55
#